data_aff8ec5bcbaf9976d3646c2df09308ef
#
_entry.id   aff8ec5bcbaf9976d3646c2df09308ef
#
_cell.length_a   1.000
_cell.length_b   1.000
_cell.length_c   1.000
_cell.angle_alpha   90.00
_cell.angle_beta   90.00
_cell.angle_gamma   90.00
#
_symmetry.space_group_name_H-M   'P 1'
#
loop_
_entity.id
_entity.type
_entity.pdbx_description
1 polymer ?
#
loop_
_entity_poly.entity_id
_entity_poly.type
_entity_poly.pdbx_seq_one_letter_code
_entity_poly.pdbx_strand_id
1 'polypeptide(L)'
;MVDVDNPFEIIRRLRAATEDPWFKRYAEAAAMKMVTGIFSNAGRTWRQAANVNSKGARLHKALMQELETPIGGTVNAEIKRNAEYIRSVPANVAREFTEHIASKTFEGMRASDIAKELQSIYPHVSEVKSNLIARTETSKTHTALEKARSDYLGIKWYQWRTSEDQRVRSSHQHMDRVLVAWDDPPSPEQLIGEPDVGNYHAGNIWNCRCAPLGIIDLDEVNWPAKVYRAGTITTMTRSQFEQIWQPSIVS
;
A
#
# COMPACT_ATOMS: atom_id res chain seq x y z
N MET A 1 -6.14 17.14 -38.70
CA MET A 1 -6.62 18.14 -37.73
C MET A 1 -7.49 17.39 -36.74
N VAL A 2 -7.13 17.41 -35.47
CA VAL A 2 -7.86 16.65 -34.47
C VAL A 2 -9.07 17.45 -34.06
N ASP A 3 -10.24 16.84 -34.16
CA ASP A 3 -11.50 17.43 -33.69
C ASP A 3 -11.48 17.47 -32.16
N VAL A 4 -11.00 18.60 -31.61
CA VAL A 4 -10.85 18.81 -30.15
C VAL A 4 -12.23 19.03 -29.50
N ASP A 5 -13.27 19.21 -30.29
CA ASP A 5 -14.65 19.45 -29.85
C ASP A 5 -15.47 18.16 -29.70
N ASN A 6 -14.86 17.01 -29.97
CA ASN A 6 -15.50 15.69 -29.82
C ASN A 6 -15.06 14.99 -28.52
N PRO A 7 -15.94 14.84 -27.51
CA PRO A 7 -15.60 14.23 -26.23
C PRO A 7 -15.21 12.74 -26.38
N PHE A 8 -15.73 12.02 -27.38
CA PHE A 8 -15.37 10.62 -27.62
C PHE A 8 -13.94 10.47 -28.15
N GLU A 9 -13.40 11.48 -28.86
CA GLU A 9 -12.01 11.48 -29.29
C GLU A 9 -11.05 11.61 -28.10
N ILE A 10 -11.42 12.38 -27.07
CA ILE A 10 -10.66 12.47 -25.82
C ILE A 10 -10.57 11.08 -25.16
N ILE A 11 -11.70 10.38 -25.04
CA ILE A 11 -11.76 9.01 -24.48
C ILE A 11 -10.91 8.04 -25.30
N ARG A 12 -11.01 8.10 -26.63
CA ARG A 12 -10.24 7.23 -27.53
C ARG A 12 -8.73 7.40 -27.31
N ARG A 13 -8.26 8.63 -27.17
CA ARG A 13 -6.84 8.95 -26.91
C ARG A 13 -6.37 8.47 -25.54
N LEU A 14 -7.17 8.65 -24.52
CA LEU A 14 -6.85 8.16 -23.17
C LEU A 14 -6.70 6.63 -23.15
N ARG A 15 -7.59 5.91 -23.84
CA ARG A 15 -7.49 4.45 -23.97
C ARG A 15 -6.25 4.04 -24.77
N ALA A 16 -5.96 4.72 -25.88
CA ALA A 16 -4.79 4.45 -26.69
C ALA A 16 -3.47 4.70 -25.93
N ALA A 17 -3.43 5.71 -25.05
CA ALA A 17 -2.26 6.01 -24.24
C ALA A 17 -1.86 4.83 -23.31
N THR A 18 -2.80 4.00 -22.88
CA THR A 18 -2.53 2.82 -22.06
C THR A 18 -1.62 1.80 -22.76
N GLU A 19 -1.75 1.69 -24.09
CA GLU A 19 -0.99 0.76 -24.93
C GLU A 19 0.25 1.40 -25.58
N ASP A 20 0.46 2.71 -25.37
CA ASP A 20 1.59 3.43 -25.94
C ASP A 20 2.93 2.89 -25.40
N PRO A 21 3.88 2.48 -26.27
CA PRO A 21 5.17 1.92 -25.85
C PRO A 21 6.03 2.90 -25.05
N TRP A 22 5.93 4.21 -25.31
CA TRP A 22 6.64 5.22 -24.54
C TRP A 22 6.05 5.31 -23.12
N PHE A 23 4.72 5.35 -22.99
CA PHE A 23 4.05 5.40 -21.69
C PHE A 23 4.30 4.13 -20.87
N LYS A 24 4.37 2.97 -21.53
CA LYS A 24 4.77 1.70 -20.88
C LYS A 24 6.16 1.81 -20.26
N ARG A 25 7.17 2.26 -21.02
CA ARG A 25 8.54 2.45 -20.51
C ARG A 25 8.59 3.49 -19.38
N TYR A 26 7.85 4.57 -19.50
CA TYR A 26 7.72 5.56 -18.43
C TYR A 26 7.15 4.95 -17.16
N ALA A 27 6.08 4.17 -17.25
CA ALA A 27 5.45 3.52 -16.11
C ALA A 27 6.40 2.53 -15.41
N GLU A 28 7.15 1.75 -16.19
CA GLU A 28 8.18 0.83 -15.68
C GLU A 28 9.30 1.57 -14.95
N ALA A 29 9.82 2.65 -15.53
CA ALA A 29 10.86 3.46 -14.90
C ALA A 29 10.37 4.16 -13.62
N ALA A 30 9.14 4.70 -13.64
CA ALA A 30 8.53 5.33 -12.47
C ALA A 30 8.29 4.32 -11.34
N ALA A 31 7.76 3.13 -11.66
CA ALA A 31 7.57 2.05 -10.71
C ALA A 31 8.90 1.57 -10.11
N MET A 32 9.92 1.38 -10.94
CA MET A 32 11.26 1.00 -10.49
C MET A 32 11.81 2.04 -9.49
N LYS A 33 11.76 3.33 -9.83
CA LYS A 33 12.24 4.41 -8.97
C LYS A 33 11.48 4.44 -7.63
N MET A 34 10.17 4.25 -7.66
CA MET A 34 9.33 4.25 -6.45
C MET A 34 9.67 3.05 -5.55
N VAL A 35 9.64 1.84 -6.09
CA VAL A 35 9.87 0.60 -5.32
C VAL A 35 11.28 0.55 -4.75
N THR A 36 12.30 0.90 -5.55
CA THR A 36 13.69 0.93 -5.07
C THR A 36 13.91 2.01 -4.02
N GLY A 37 13.20 3.15 -4.10
CA GLY A 37 13.21 4.18 -3.07
C GLY A 37 12.62 3.68 -1.75
N ILE A 38 11.47 3.00 -1.79
CA ILE A 38 10.83 2.40 -0.62
C ILE A 38 11.73 1.31 -0.03
N PHE A 39 12.25 0.41 -0.88
CA PHE A 39 13.15 -0.67 -0.47
C PHE A 39 14.39 -0.14 0.25
N SER A 40 15.05 0.87 -0.31
CA SER A 40 16.26 1.48 0.26
C SER A 40 15.97 2.19 1.59
N ASN A 41 14.84 2.89 1.69
CA ASN A 41 14.44 3.57 2.93
C ASN A 41 14.10 2.57 4.03
N ALA A 42 13.27 1.58 3.75
CA ALA A 42 12.88 0.55 4.69
C ALA A 42 14.12 -0.26 5.13
N GLY A 43 14.97 -0.69 4.20
CA GLY A 43 16.22 -1.38 4.52
C GLY A 43 17.18 -0.57 5.41
N ARG A 44 17.24 0.76 5.21
CA ARG A 44 18.00 1.64 6.11
C ARG A 44 17.42 1.66 7.52
N THR A 45 16.09 1.76 7.65
CA THR A 45 15.42 1.73 8.95
C THR A 45 15.66 0.42 9.67
N TRP A 46 15.57 -0.71 8.99
CA TRP A 46 15.89 -2.03 9.54
C TRP A 46 17.34 -2.13 9.99
N ARG A 47 18.31 -1.65 9.19
CA ARG A 47 19.72 -1.64 9.57
C ARG A 47 20.00 -0.72 10.75
N GLN A 48 19.31 0.41 10.87
CA GLN A 48 19.40 1.29 12.03
C GLN A 48 18.85 0.62 13.28
N ALA A 49 17.67 -0.02 13.22
CA ALA A 49 17.11 -0.78 14.31
C ALA A 49 18.03 -1.94 14.73
N ALA A 50 18.64 -2.62 13.76
CA ALA A 50 19.62 -3.67 14.02
C ALA A 50 20.86 -3.16 14.82
N ASN A 51 21.32 -1.95 14.57
CA ASN A 51 22.47 -1.38 15.27
C ASN A 51 22.20 -1.06 16.76
N VAL A 52 20.93 -0.84 17.10
CA VAL A 52 20.50 -0.50 18.48
C VAL A 52 20.12 -1.75 19.28
N ASN A 53 19.76 -2.85 18.61
CA ASN A 53 19.33 -4.08 19.25
C ASN A 53 20.53 -4.99 19.61
N SER A 54 20.49 -5.66 20.76
CA SER A 54 21.53 -6.60 21.21
C SER A 54 21.74 -7.80 20.26
N LYS A 55 20.73 -8.12 19.44
CA LYS A 55 20.76 -9.15 18.37
C LYS A 55 21.14 -8.58 17.00
N GLY A 56 21.44 -7.30 16.94
CA GLY A 56 21.57 -6.52 15.71
C GLY A 56 22.64 -6.98 14.74
N ALA A 57 23.73 -7.57 15.20
CA ALA A 57 24.80 -8.05 14.30
C ALA A 57 24.33 -9.17 13.37
N ARG A 58 23.47 -10.08 13.85
CA ARG A 58 22.89 -11.17 13.04
C ARG A 58 21.87 -10.62 12.06
N LEU A 59 20.99 -9.73 12.53
CA LEU A 59 19.99 -9.04 11.71
C LEU A 59 20.66 -8.23 10.60
N HIS A 60 21.68 -7.44 10.94
CA HIS A 60 22.43 -6.64 9.97
C HIS A 60 23.07 -7.52 8.90
N LYS A 61 23.72 -8.63 9.28
CA LYS A 61 24.33 -9.56 8.33
C LYS A 61 23.30 -10.19 7.39
N ALA A 62 22.14 -10.60 7.91
CA ALA A 62 21.07 -11.18 7.11
C ALA A 62 20.50 -10.18 6.08
N LEU A 63 20.47 -8.89 6.39
CA LEU A 63 19.94 -7.84 5.50
C LEU A 63 20.96 -7.24 4.52
N MET A 64 22.25 -7.59 4.63
CA MET A 64 23.29 -7.04 3.74
C MET A 64 23.15 -7.52 2.27
N GLN A 65 22.55 -8.67 2.05
CA GLN A 65 22.39 -9.30 0.73
C GLN A 65 20.91 -9.49 0.36
N GLU A 66 20.05 -8.57 0.81
CA GLU A 66 18.58 -8.70 0.65
C GLU A 66 18.13 -9.05 -0.78
N LEU A 67 18.76 -8.46 -1.81
CA LEU A 67 18.37 -8.69 -3.21
C LEU A 67 18.70 -10.10 -3.72
N GLU A 68 19.63 -10.80 -3.09
CA GLU A 68 20.00 -12.20 -3.41
C GLU A 68 19.10 -13.20 -2.68
N THR A 69 18.21 -12.73 -1.81
CA THR A 69 17.23 -13.51 -1.04
C THR A 69 15.86 -13.50 -1.71
N PRO A 70 14.86 -14.24 -1.21
CA PRO A 70 13.46 -14.14 -1.67
C PRO A 70 12.89 -12.72 -1.66
N ILE A 71 13.46 -11.80 -0.87
CA ILE A 71 13.08 -10.37 -0.85
C ILE A 71 13.29 -9.73 -2.22
N GLY A 72 14.36 -10.06 -2.94
CA GLY A 72 14.60 -9.58 -4.31
C GLY A 72 13.48 -9.96 -5.28
N GLY A 73 12.92 -11.16 -5.13
CA GLY A 73 11.73 -11.59 -5.87
C GLY A 73 10.51 -10.70 -5.59
N THR A 74 10.28 -10.33 -4.33
CA THR A 74 9.22 -9.39 -3.94
C THR A 74 9.45 -8.00 -4.54
N VAL A 75 10.68 -7.49 -4.53
CA VAL A 75 11.01 -6.19 -5.16
C VAL A 75 10.61 -6.19 -6.65
N ASN A 76 10.98 -7.23 -7.40
CA ASN A 76 10.64 -7.34 -8.82
C ASN A 76 9.13 -7.46 -9.06
N ALA A 77 8.42 -8.24 -8.25
CA ALA A 77 6.96 -8.37 -8.32
C ALA A 77 6.26 -7.02 -8.07
N GLU A 78 6.73 -6.26 -7.08
CA GLU A 78 6.19 -4.94 -6.77
C GLU A 78 6.47 -3.91 -7.88
N ILE A 79 7.65 -3.95 -8.52
CA ILE A 79 7.93 -3.09 -9.68
C ILE A 79 6.93 -3.36 -10.80
N LYS A 80 6.71 -4.64 -11.15
CA LYS A 80 5.76 -5.04 -12.19
C LYS A 80 4.34 -4.60 -11.85
N ARG A 81 3.87 -4.91 -10.66
CA ARG A 81 2.52 -4.52 -10.19
C ARG A 81 2.31 -3.02 -10.24
N ASN A 82 3.27 -2.24 -9.75
CA ASN A 82 3.16 -0.78 -9.74
C ASN A 82 3.20 -0.18 -11.16
N ALA A 83 3.98 -0.74 -12.07
CA ALA A 83 3.97 -0.33 -13.49
C ALA A 83 2.59 -0.54 -14.12
N GLU A 84 1.92 -1.66 -13.84
CA GLU A 84 0.56 -1.94 -14.31
C GLU A 84 -0.46 -0.92 -13.77
N TYR A 85 -0.38 -0.54 -12.50
CA TYR A 85 -1.26 0.49 -11.92
C TYR A 85 -1.01 1.87 -12.54
N ILE A 86 0.24 2.28 -12.75
CA ILE A 86 0.53 3.55 -13.44
C ILE A 86 -0.06 3.54 -14.85
N ARG A 87 0.06 2.44 -15.58
CA ARG A 87 -0.52 2.27 -16.91
C ARG A 87 -2.05 2.34 -16.91
N SER A 88 -2.70 1.97 -15.82
CA SER A 88 -4.16 1.99 -15.72
C SER A 88 -4.76 3.40 -15.56
N VAL A 89 -3.96 4.42 -15.23
CA VAL A 89 -4.46 5.78 -14.96
C VAL A 89 -5.24 6.35 -16.15
N PRO A 90 -4.76 6.34 -17.40
CA PRO A 90 -5.51 6.89 -18.52
C PRO A 90 -6.82 6.15 -18.77
N ALA A 91 -6.85 4.82 -18.61
CA ALA A 91 -8.07 4.01 -18.77
C ALA A 91 -9.11 4.34 -17.68
N ASN A 92 -8.66 4.56 -16.44
CA ASN A 92 -9.54 4.96 -15.33
C ASN A 92 -10.15 6.34 -15.55
N VAL A 93 -9.38 7.30 -16.05
CA VAL A 93 -9.86 8.64 -16.41
C VAL A 93 -10.85 8.52 -17.58
N ALA A 94 -10.55 7.70 -18.60
CA ALA A 94 -11.44 7.48 -19.73
C ALA A 94 -12.81 6.92 -19.31
N ARG A 95 -12.83 6.04 -18.31
CA ARG A 95 -14.08 5.50 -17.75
C ARG A 95 -14.92 6.59 -17.07
N GLU A 96 -14.34 7.40 -16.20
CA GLU A 96 -15.05 8.53 -15.56
C GLU A 96 -15.58 9.52 -16.58
N PHE A 97 -14.79 9.81 -17.61
CA PHE A 97 -15.25 10.68 -18.69
C PHE A 97 -16.38 10.09 -19.50
N THR A 98 -16.41 8.75 -19.68
CA THR A 98 -17.54 8.07 -20.33
C THR A 98 -18.83 8.26 -19.52
N GLU A 99 -18.77 8.09 -18.21
CA GLU A 99 -19.88 8.29 -17.29
C GLU A 99 -20.36 9.76 -17.29
N HIS A 100 -19.41 10.69 -17.26
CA HIS A 100 -19.69 12.12 -17.32
C HIS A 100 -20.38 12.54 -18.63
N ILE A 101 -19.89 12.05 -19.79
CA ILE A 101 -20.54 12.31 -21.10
C ILE A 101 -21.95 11.77 -21.11
N ALA A 102 -22.17 10.55 -20.61
CA ALA A 102 -23.51 9.96 -20.57
C ALA A 102 -24.48 10.80 -19.73
N SER A 103 -24.06 11.26 -18.55
CA SER A 103 -24.85 12.17 -17.70
C SER A 103 -25.17 13.49 -18.40
N LYS A 104 -24.17 14.16 -18.95
CA LYS A 104 -24.34 15.47 -19.59
C LYS A 104 -25.13 15.40 -20.89
N THR A 105 -25.02 14.31 -21.64
CA THR A 105 -25.85 14.06 -22.81
C THR A 105 -27.32 13.88 -22.41
N PHE A 106 -27.58 13.16 -21.32
CA PHE A 106 -28.93 13.00 -20.79
C PHE A 106 -29.55 14.33 -20.32
N GLU A 107 -28.71 15.24 -19.78
CA GLU A 107 -29.09 16.62 -19.42
C GLU A 107 -29.32 17.53 -20.66
N GLY A 108 -29.05 17.04 -21.88
CA GLY A 108 -29.25 17.79 -23.13
C GLY A 108 -28.08 18.72 -23.50
N MET A 109 -26.92 18.56 -22.88
CA MET A 109 -25.72 19.38 -23.20
C MET A 109 -25.16 19.02 -24.59
N ARG A 110 -24.66 20.03 -25.32
CA ARG A 110 -24.04 19.80 -26.64
C ARG A 110 -22.67 19.14 -26.51
N ALA A 111 -22.31 18.29 -27.47
CA ALA A 111 -21.03 17.58 -27.47
C ALA A 111 -19.80 18.48 -27.38
N SER A 112 -19.81 19.65 -28.08
CA SER A 112 -18.73 20.64 -28.00
C SER A 112 -18.55 21.25 -26.60
N ASP A 113 -19.64 21.45 -25.87
CA ASP A 113 -19.60 22.03 -24.53
C ASP A 113 -19.13 20.98 -23.52
N ILE A 114 -19.56 19.73 -23.68
CA ILE A 114 -19.02 18.58 -22.91
C ILE A 114 -17.52 18.42 -23.15
N ALA A 115 -17.05 18.52 -24.40
CA ALA A 115 -15.63 18.44 -24.73
C ALA A 115 -14.79 19.52 -24.04
N LYS A 116 -15.27 20.77 -24.01
CA LYS A 116 -14.61 21.87 -23.30
C LYS A 116 -14.58 21.64 -21.79
N GLU A 117 -15.68 21.15 -21.21
CA GLU A 117 -15.75 20.83 -19.81
C GLU A 117 -14.74 19.71 -19.46
N LEU A 118 -14.68 18.63 -20.24
CA LEU A 118 -13.70 17.55 -20.04
C LEU A 118 -12.25 18.04 -20.11
N GLN A 119 -11.93 18.93 -21.06
CA GLN A 119 -10.58 19.52 -21.14
C GLN A 119 -10.24 20.36 -19.92
N SER A 120 -11.22 21.04 -19.33
CA SER A 120 -11.03 21.83 -18.11
C SER A 120 -10.80 20.96 -16.87
N ILE A 121 -11.53 19.86 -16.71
CA ILE A 121 -11.45 19.00 -15.51
C ILE A 121 -10.35 17.95 -15.60
N TYR A 122 -9.85 17.61 -16.80
CA TYR A 122 -8.86 16.54 -17.02
C TYR A 122 -7.60 16.65 -16.14
N PRO A 123 -6.94 17.82 -16.00
CA PRO A 123 -5.76 17.93 -15.16
C PRO A 123 -6.05 17.54 -13.71
N HIS A 124 -7.16 18.01 -13.15
CA HIS A 124 -7.55 17.73 -11.77
C HIS A 124 -7.90 16.24 -11.56
N VAL A 125 -8.72 15.67 -12.42
CA VAL A 125 -9.11 14.24 -12.34
C VAL A 125 -7.87 13.34 -12.44
N SER A 126 -6.96 13.64 -13.36
CA SER A 126 -5.71 12.89 -13.54
C SER A 126 -4.80 13.00 -12.32
N GLU A 127 -4.68 14.18 -11.72
CA GLU A 127 -3.89 14.43 -10.52
C GLU A 127 -4.45 13.65 -9.32
N VAL A 128 -5.76 13.74 -9.07
CA VAL A 128 -6.43 13.03 -7.97
C VAL A 128 -6.24 11.53 -8.08
N LYS A 129 -6.44 10.95 -9.29
CA LYS A 129 -6.24 9.52 -9.54
C LYS A 129 -4.79 9.11 -9.34
N SER A 130 -3.85 9.85 -9.89
CA SER A 130 -2.43 9.56 -9.77
C SER A 130 -1.96 9.63 -8.32
N ASN A 131 -2.41 10.62 -7.56
CA ASN A 131 -2.09 10.76 -6.14
C ASN A 131 -2.70 9.65 -5.28
N LEU A 132 -3.92 9.19 -5.60
CA LEU A 132 -4.55 8.06 -4.90
C LEU A 132 -3.78 6.77 -5.14
N ILE A 133 -3.45 6.49 -6.41
CA ILE A 133 -2.66 5.31 -6.79
C ILE A 133 -1.28 5.37 -6.14
N ALA A 134 -0.57 6.49 -6.26
CA ALA A 134 0.76 6.64 -5.67
C ALA A 134 0.76 6.37 -4.16
N ARG A 135 -0.18 6.94 -3.40
CA ARG A 135 -0.29 6.72 -1.96
C ARG A 135 -0.62 5.27 -1.62
N THR A 136 -1.61 4.69 -2.30
CA THR A 136 -2.06 3.33 -2.06
C THR A 136 -0.95 2.32 -2.35
N GLU A 137 -0.30 2.46 -3.51
CA GLU A 137 0.73 1.51 -3.92
C GLU A 137 2.04 1.68 -3.16
N THR A 138 2.38 2.89 -2.74
CA THR A 138 3.51 3.11 -1.81
C THR A 138 3.29 2.36 -0.51
N SER A 139 2.10 2.46 0.09
CA SER A 139 1.77 1.79 1.35
C SER A 139 1.74 0.26 1.19
N LYS A 140 1.10 -0.25 0.15
CA LYS A 140 1.05 -1.70 -0.15
C LYS A 140 2.44 -2.28 -0.42
N THR A 141 3.26 -1.58 -1.21
CA THR A 141 4.65 -1.98 -1.48
C THR A 141 5.47 -2.03 -0.21
N HIS A 142 5.34 -1.02 0.66
CA HIS A 142 6.01 -1.03 1.97
C HIS A 142 5.60 -2.27 2.78
N THR A 143 4.31 -2.54 2.91
CA THR A 143 3.80 -3.71 3.64
C THR A 143 4.30 -5.03 3.05
N ALA A 144 4.32 -5.17 1.72
CA ALA A 144 4.83 -6.37 1.06
C ALA A 144 6.32 -6.61 1.34
N LEU A 145 7.13 -5.55 1.34
CA LEU A 145 8.56 -5.63 1.65
C LEU A 145 8.80 -5.91 3.14
N GLU A 146 8.02 -5.31 4.03
CA GLU A 146 8.08 -5.61 5.48
C GLU A 146 7.72 -7.07 5.76
N LYS A 147 6.67 -7.58 5.10
CA LYS A 147 6.29 -9.00 5.21
C LYS A 147 7.40 -9.91 4.68
N ALA A 148 7.97 -9.61 3.52
CA ALA A 148 9.05 -10.42 2.94
C ALA A 148 10.30 -10.48 3.85
N ARG A 149 10.67 -9.35 4.49
CA ARG A 149 11.75 -9.31 5.49
C ARG A 149 11.39 -10.11 6.74
N SER A 150 10.17 -9.92 7.23
CA SER A 150 9.68 -10.66 8.40
C SER A 150 9.69 -12.16 8.16
N ASP A 151 9.20 -12.63 7.02
CA ASP A 151 9.20 -14.03 6.63
C ASP A 151 10.63 -14.57 6.53
N TYR A 152 11.55 -13.83 5.89
CA TYR A 152 12.95 -14.23 5.74
C TYR A 152 13.69 -14.35 7.09
N LEU A 153 13.35 -13.48 8.04
CA LEU A 153 13.93 -13.44 9.38
C LEU A 153 13.16 -14.31 10.40
N GLY A 154 12.06 -14.93 10.00
CA GLY A 154 11.21 -15.73 10.88
C GLY A 154 10.40 -14.90 11.89
N ILE A 155 10.19 -13.61 11.62
CA ILE A 155 9.38 -12.73 12.47
C ILE A 155 7.90 -13.00 12.17
N LYS A 156 7.18 -13.53 13.14
CA LYS A 156 5.77 -13.96 12.98
C LYS A 156 4.77 -12.88 13.32
N TRP A 157 5.16 -11.86 14.09
CA TRP A 157 4.28 -10.84 14.63
C TRP A 157 4.75 -9.45 14.29
N TYR A 158 3.79 -8.54 14.09
CA TYR A 158 4.05 -7.11 13.94
C TYR A 158 3.10 -6.30 14.82
N GLN A 159 3.48 -5.08 15.17
CA GLN A 159 2.61 -4.09 15.77
C GLN A 159 1.97 -3.22 14.68
N TRP A 160 0.66 -3.12 14.65
CA TRP A 160 -0.05 -2.19 13.77
C TRP A 160 0.21 -0.77 14.22
N ARG A 161 0.78 0.07 13.34
CA ARG A 161 1.05 1.48 13.64
C ARG A 161 0.28 2.37 12.68
N THR A 162 -0.48 3.32 13.23
CA THR A 162 -1.15 4.35 12.45
C THR A 162 -0.26 5.56 12.27
N SER A 163 -0.63 6.48 11.35
CA SER A 163 0.03 7.79 11.22
C SER A 163 -0.37 8.78 12.32
N GLU A 164 -1.23 8.38 13.27
CA GLU A 164 -1.69 9.16 14.43
C GLU A 164 -2.28 10.55 14.07
N ASP A 165 -2.67 10.79 12.81
CA ASP A 165 -3.29 12.05 12.38
C ASP A 165 -4.85 11.90 12.25
N GLN A 166 -5.53 13.04 12.14
CA GLN A 166 -7.00 13.13 12.08
C GLN A 166 -7.64 12.43 10.87
N ARG A 167 -6.86 12.01 9.87
CA ARG A 167 -7.34 11.33 8.66
C ARG A 167 -7.25 9.80 8.78
N VAL A 168 -6.83 9.27 9.93
CA VAL A 168 -6.86 7.84 10.19
C VAL A 168 -8.31 7.41 10.39
N ARG A 169 -8.74 6.33 9.70
CA ARG A 169 -10.09 5.77 9.87
C ARG A 169 -10.30 5.27 11.30
N SER A 170 -11.54 5.32 11.80
CA SER A 170 -11.92 4.81 13.13
C SER A 170 -11.50 3.35 13.33
N SER A 171 -11.73 2.49 12.33
CA SER A 171 -11.32 1.09 12.33
C SER A 171 -9.80 0.94 12.50
N HIS A 172 -9.00 1.77 11.84
CA HIS A 172 -7.54 1.75 11.96
C HIS A 172 -7.04 2.35 13.27
N GLN A 173 -7.70 3.38 13.80
CA GLN A 173 -7.39 3.91 15.14
C GLN A 173 -7.59 2.85 16.22
N HIS A 174 -8.66 2.02 16.06
CA HIS A 174 -8.92 0.89 16.96
C HIS A 174 -7.79 -0.14 16.93
N MET A 175 -7.12 -0.30 15.76
CA MET A 175 -5.99 -1.20 15.57
C MET A 175 -4.66 -0.62 16.04
N ASP A 176 -4.57 0.67 16.39
CA ASP A 176 -3.26 1.24 16.75
C ASP A 176 -2.63 0.50 17.93
N ARG A 177 -1.35 0.12 17.77
CA ARG A 177 -0.53 -0.66 18.70
C ARG A 177 -1.04 -2.08 18.98
N VAL A 178 -1.99 -2.60 18.22
CA VAL A 178 -2.41 -4.00 18.31
C VAL A 178 -1.32 -4.90 17.71
N LEU A 179 -0.99 -5.97 18.40
CA LEU A 179 -0.10 -7.02 17.89
C LEU A 179 -0.88 -7.96 16.98
N VAL A 180 -0.39 -8.19 15.78
CA VAL A 180 -1.04 -8.98 14.73
C VAL A 180 -0.07 -10.00 14.18
N ALA A 181 -0.51 -11.24 14.01
CA ALA A 181 0.27 -12.27 13.33
C ALA A 181 0.22 -12.09 11.81
N TRP A 182 1.33 -12.38 11.11
CA TRP A 182 1.38 -12.30 9.65
C TRP A 182 0.53 -13.33 8.91
N ASP A 183 0.11 -14.39 9.59
CA ASP A 183 -0.78 -15.44 9.07
C ASP A 183 -2.25 -15.27 9.47
N ASP A 184 -2.58 -14.27 10.30
CA ASP A 184 -3.95 -13.99 10.75
C ASP A 184 -4.29 -12.49 10.54
N PRO A 185 -4.49 -12.04 9.27
CA PRO A 185 -4.83 -10.63 8.99
C PRO A 185 -6.22 -10.27 9.51
N PRO A 186 -6.38 -9.13 10.20
CA PRO A 186 -7.68 -8.68 10.71
C PRO A 186 -8.60 -8.12 9.63
N SER A 187 -9.91 -8.06 9.93
CA SER A 187 -10.87 -7.14 9.31
C SER A 187 -11.15 -5.99 10.29
N PRO A 188 -10.43 -4.88 10.23
CA PRO A 188 -10.53 -3.79 11.19
C PRO A 188 -11.94 -3.19 11.29
N GLU A 189 -12.67 -3.13 10.18
CA GLU A 189 -14.03 -2.60 10.09
C GLU A 189 -15.00 -3.46 10.90
N GLN A 190 -14.92 -4.78 10.80
CA GLN A 190 -15.77 -5.69 11.56
C GLN A 190 -15.56 -5.59 13.07
N LEU A 191 -14.33 -5.31 13.51
CA LEU A 191 -13.99 -5.17 14.93
C LEU A 191 -14.70 -3.99 15.60
N ILE A 192 -15.18 -3.01 14.84
CA ILE A 192 -15.93 -1.84 15.33
C ILE A 192 -17.37 -1.81 14.82
N GLY A 193 -17.86 -2.91 14.20
CA GLY A 193 -19.22 -3.02 13.72
C GLY A 193 -19.50 -2.28 12.40
N GLU A 194 -18.47 -1.88 11.67
CA GLU A 194 -18.60 -1.32 10.32
C GLU A 194 -18.71 -2.41 9.25
N PRO A 195 -19.22 -2.09 8.02
CA PRO A 195 -19.29 -3.04 6.92
C PRO A 195 -17.91 -3.64 6.59
N ASP A 196 -17.88 -4.96 6.40
CA ASP A 196 -16.68 -5.70 6.08
C ASP A 196 -16.12 -5.32 4.69
N VAL A 197 -14.84 -5.02 4.65
CA VAL A 197 -14.09 -4.78 3.40
C VAL A 197 -13.01 -5.84 3.17
N GLY A 198 -13.01 -6.90 3.98
CA GLY A 198 -12.08 -8.02 3.92
C GLY A 198 -10.94 -7.94 4.92
N ASN A 199 -10.16 -9.02 4.98
CA ASN A 199 -9.01 -9.13 5.86
C ASN A 199 -7.76 -8.56 5.20
N TYR A 200 -7.02 -7.72 5.92
CA TYR A 200 -5.80 -7.11 5.38
C TYR A 200 -4.84 -6.67 6.49
N HIS A 201 -3.56 -6.56 6.14
CA HIS A 201 -2.52 -6.05 7.02
C HIS A 201 -2.45 -4.52 7.01
N ALA A 202 -1.80 -3.95 8.03
CA ALA A 202 -1.51 -2.52 8.09
C ALA A 202 -0.87 -2.03 6.78
N GLY A 203 -1.42 -0.98 6.17
CA GLY A 203 -0.94 -0.44 4.90
C GLY A 203 -1.45 -1.13 3.64
N ASN A 204 -2.08 -2.30 3.73
CA ASN A 204 -2.48 -3.08 2.56
C ASN A 204 -3.91 -2.83 2.06
N ILE A 205 -4.41 -1.62 2.24
CA ILE A 205 -5.72 -1.18 1.73
C ILE A 205 -5.59 0.20 1.08
N TRP A 206 -6.58 0.57 0.23
CA TRP A 206 -6.57 1.87 -0.46
C TRP A 206 -6.47 3.06 0.50
N ASN A 207 -5.64 4.03 0.13
CA ASN A 207 -5.44 5.29 0.84
C ASN A 207 -5.07 5.14 2.32
N CYS A 208 -4.46 4.01 2.69
CA CYS A 208 -3.97 3.73 4.04
C CYS A 208 -2.56 4.31 4.23
N ARG A 209 -2.25 4.73 5.47
CA ARG A 209 -0.93 5.22 5.89
C ARG A 209 -0.45 4.51 7.16
N CYS A 210 -1.11 3.41 7.52
CA CYS A 210 -0.63 2.55 8.58
C CYS A 210 0.56 1.73 8.09
N ALA A 211 1.38 1.29 9.02
CA ALA A 211 2.53 0.45 8.73
C ALA A 211 2.59 -0.74 9.72
N PRO A 212 2.99 -1.92 9.26
CA PRO A 212 3.33 -3.03 10.14
C PRO A 212 4.76 -2.82 10.67
N LEU A 213 4.93 -2.84 11.97
CA LEU A 213 6.24 -2.79 12.62
C LEU A 213 6.57 -4.18 13.17
N GLY A 214 7.46 -4.92 12.50
CA GLY A 214 7.84 -6.27 12.88
C GLY A 214 8.42 -6.31 14.30
N ILE A 215 7.98 -7.27 15.12
CA ILE A 215 8.43 -7.42 16.51
C ILE A 215 9.63 -8.37 16.53
N ILE A 216 10.81 -7.83 16.81
CA ILE A 216 12.06 -8.58 16.89
C ILE A 216 12.31 -9.03 18.34
N ASP A 217 11.96 -8.17 19.30
CA ASP A 217 12.13 -8.41 20.73
C ASP A 217 10.88 -7.98 21.49
N LEU A 218 10.47 -8.78 22.49
CA LEU A 218 9.33 -8.46 23.35
C LEU A 218 9.61 -7.30 24.31
N ASP A 219 10.86 -6.92 24.49
CA ASP A 219 11.24 -5.74 25.28
C ASP A 219 10.86 -4.42 24.59
N GLU A 220 10.62 -4.45 23.27
CA GLU A 220 10.14 -3.31 22.49
C GLU A 220 8.62 -3.08 22.61
N VAL A 221 7.89 -4.02 23.24
CA VAL A 221 6.44 -3.97 23.40
C VAL A 221 6.07 -3.46 24.77
N ASN A 222 5.17 -2.49 24.83
CA ASN A 222 4.60 -2.02 26.10
C ASN A 222 3.54 -3.01 26.60
N TRP A 223 3.80 -3.65 27.74
CA TRP A 223 2.91 -4.62 28.36
C TRP A 223 2.05 -4.01 29.48
N PRO A 224 0.78 -4.41 29.68
CA PRO A 224 0.03 -5.38 28.85
C PRO A 224 -0.30 -4.82 27.46
N ALA A 225 -0.32 -5.66 26.42
CA ALA A 225 -0.55 -5.28 25.04
C ALA A 225 -1.87 -5.83 24.50
N LYS A 226 -2.48 -5.11 23.54
CA LYS A 226 -3.60 -5.60 22.75
C LYS A 226 -3.10 -6.58 21.70
N VAL A 227 -3.74 -7.73 21.57
CA VAL A 227 -3.37 -8.80 20.62
C VAL A 227 -4.62 -9.21 19.84
N TYR A 228 -4.51 -9.18 18.51
CA TYR A 228 -5.54 -9.71 17.62
C TYR A 228 -5.32 -11.20 17.39
N ARG A 229 -6.37 -12.00 17.53
CA ARG A 229 -6.41 -13.41 17.17
C ARG A 229 -7.83 -13.83 16.76
N ALA A 230 -7.93 -14.53 15.64
CA ALA A 230 -9.16 -15.15 15.18
C ALA A 230 -10.42 -14.26 15.33
N GLY A 231 -10.36 -13.04 14.84
CA GLY A 231 -11.50 -12.10 14.82
C GLY A 231 -11.72 -11.29 16.10
N THR A 232 -10.85 -11.38 17.10
CA THR A 232 -11.01 -10.64 18.37
C THR A 232 -9.72 -9.98 18.85
N ILE A 233 -9.86 -8.87 19.58
CA ILE A 233 -8.74 -8.21 20.25
C ILE A 233 -8.84 -8.49 21.75
N THR A 234 -7.80 -9.04 22.34
CA THR A 234 -7.69 -9.29 23.79
C THR A 234 -6.46 -8.59 24.36
N THR A 235 -6.51 -8.19 25.61
CA THR A 235 -5.34 -7.65 26.31
C THR A 235 -4.57 -8.81 26.94
N MET A 236 -3.28 -8.91 26.64
CA MET A 236 -2.39 -9.97 27.17
C MET A 236 -1.24 -9.36 27.95
N THR A 237 -0.84 -10.04 29.02
CA THR A 237 0.45 -9.81 29.67
C THR A 237 1.57 -10.39 28.82
N ARG A 238 2.82 -9.98 29.08
CA ARG A 238 3.99 -10.55 28.43
C ARG A 238 4.03 -12.09 28.53
N SER A 239 3.86 -12.62 29.74
CA SER A 239 3.88 -14.08 29.98
C SER A 239 2.80 -14.85 29.23
N GLN A 240 1.60 -14.25 29.02
CA GLN A 240 0.56 -14.85 28.19
C GLN A 240 0.93 -14.85 26.72
N PHE A 241 1.52 -13.75 26.24
CA PHE A 241 1.95 -13.64 24.84
C PHE A 241 3.14 -14.57 24.54
N GLU A 242 4.08 -14.76 25.47
CA GLU A 242 5.22 -15.68 25.33
C GLU A 242 4.78 -17.12 25.06
N GLN A 243 3.58 -17.52 25.49
CA GLN A 243 3.05 -18.88 25.22
C GLN A 243 2.69 -19.09 23.73
N ILE A 244 2.44 -18.00 22.98
CA ILE A 244 2.09 -18.03 21.56
C ILE A 244 3.20 -17.43 20.68
N TRP A 245 4.19 -16.83 21.32
CA TRP A 245 5.34 -16.24 20.65
C TRP A 245 6.26 -17.30 20.08
N GLN A 246 6.63 -17.13 18.82
CA GLN A 246 7.68 -17.95 18.18
C GLN A 246 8.88 -17.03 17.96
N PRO A 247 10.01 -17.32 18.57
CA PRO A 247 11.21 -16.51 18.39
C PRO A 247 11.66 -16.52 16.93
N SER A 248 12.18 -15.39 16.46
CA SER A 248 12.74 -15.26 15.12
C SER A 248 14.06 -16.03 14.96
N ILE A 249 14.49 -16.29 13.71
CA ILE A 249 15.78 -16.95 13.42
C ILE A 249 16.97 -16.15 13.99
N VAL A 250 16.78 -14.86 14.25
CA VAL A 250 17.80 -13.95 14.81
C VAL A 250 17.71 -13.81 16.34
N SER A 251 16.78 -14.52 16.98
CA SER A 251 16.60 -14.55 18.44
C SER A 251 17.59 -15.48 19.14
#